data_e1f876cba3e2c508a1e23d09c07d7e2d
#
_entry.id   e1f876cba3e2c508a1e23d09c07d7e2d
#
_cell.length_a   1.000
_cell.length_b   1.000
_cell.length_c   1.000
_cell.angle_alpha   90.00
_cell.angle_beta   90.00
_cell.angle_gamma   90.00
#
_symmetry.space_group_name_H-M   'P 1'
#
loop_
_entity.id
_entity.type
_entity.pdbx_description
1 polymer ?
#
loop_
_entity_poly.entity_id
_entity_poly.type
_entity_poly.pdbx_seq_one_letter_code
_entity_poly.pdbx_strand_id
1 'polypeptide(L)'
;MAFADEWIVVDSGSTDDTRERARSFGAEVVVTTEWLGFGVQKQRALERAQGDWVLAIDADERVTPELEAAIRAIVTGPAASEQAPVAYELSRLSQFCGRWIRHGDWYPDRVVRLFRRDRARFSDDLVHERVVVDGPVGRLPGDLLHHTMPTFEDALAKMNLYSSGRAADRARSGDRGGLGRALGHGAWAFLRGYLVRRGFLDGAAGFILAAYVAEGTYWRYLKMNELARGLL
;
A
#
# COMPACT_ATOMS: atom_id res chain seq x y z
N MET A 1 -0.60 4.31 -18.61
CA MET A 1 0.89 4.37 -18.49
C MET A 1 1.50 4.07 -19.86
N ALA A 2 1.48 5.04 -20.77
CA ALA A 2 1.99 4.87 -22.14
C ALA A 2 3.53 4.72 -22.22
N PHE A 3 4.22 4.62 -21.09
CA PHE A 3 5.68 4.55 -21.06
C PHE A 3 6.22 3.15 -20.73
N ALA A 4 5.37 2.19 -20.41
CA ALA A 4 5.76 0.81 -20.19
C ALA A 4 5.68 0.04 -21.50
N ASP A 5 6.66 -0.82 -21.77
CA ASP A 5 6.72 -1.65 -22.97
C ASP A 5 5.75 -2.84 -22.88
N GLU A 6 5.42 -3.23 -21.66
CA GLU A 6 4.59 -4.40 -21.35
C GLU A 6 3.64 -4.07 -20.18
N TRP A 7 2.41 -4.55 -20.26
CA TRP A 7 1.41 -4.44 -19.20
C TRP A 7 0.84 -5.82 -18.88
N ILE A 8 0.94 -6.22 -17.61
CA ILE A 8 0.40 -7.47 -17.12
C ILE A 8 -0.60 -7.17 -16.01
N VAL A 9 -1.82 -7.65 -16.16
CA VAL A 9 -2.90 -7.50 -15.19
C VAL A 9 -3.32 -8.88 -14.71
N VAL A 10 -3.20 -9.14 -13.42
CA VAL A 10 -3.75 -10.35 -12.79
C VAL A 10 -5.09 -10.01 -12.18
N ASP A 11 -6.15 -10.54 -12.76
CA ASP A 11 -7.54 -10.33 -12.34
C ASP A 11 -8.04 -11.53 -11.51
N SER A 12 -8.59 -11.25 -10.34
CA SER A 12 -9.05 -12.27 -9.39
C SER A 12 -10.57 -12.45 -9.40
N GLY A 13 -11.19 -12.24 -10.56
CA GLY A 13 -12.61 -12.49 -10.75
C GLY A 13 -13.47 -11.22 -10.78
N SER A 14 -12.98 -10.14 -11.40
CA SER A 14 -13.80 -8.95 -11.66
C SER A 14 -15.08 -9.30 -12.42
N THR A 15 -16.18 -8.72 -12.00
CA THR A 15 -17.51 -8.94 -12.59
C THR A 15 -17.96 -7.78 -13.49
N ASP A 16 -17.16 -6.73 -13.57
CA ASP A 16 -17.35 -5.55 -14.41
C ASP A 16 -16.48 -5.62 -15.69
N ASP A 17 -16.39 -4.50 -16.42
CA ASP A 17 -15.63 -4.36 -17.67
C ASP A 17 -14.11 -4.21 -17.48
N THR A 18 -13.57 -4.45 -16.26
CA THR A 18 -12.15 -4.27 -15.95
C THR A 18 -11.23 -5.03 -16.91
N ARG A 19 -11.55 -6.29 -17.21
CA ARG A 19 -10.71 -7.15 -18.08
C ARG A 19 -10.72 -6.68 -19.53
N GLU A 20 -11.87 -6.32 -20.05
CA GLU A 20 -12.06 -5.79 -21.41
C GLU A 20 -11.32 -4.47 -21.58
N ARG A 21 -11.42 -3.59 -20.59
CA ARG A 21 -10.71 -2.31 -20.55
C ARG A 21 -9.20 -2.53 -20.52
N ALA A 22 -8.70 -3.41 -19.65
CA ALA A 22 -7.27 -3.70 -19.58
C ALA A 22 -6.74 -4.20 -20.94
N ARG A 23 -7.44 -5.14 -21.60
CA ARG A 23 -7.08 -5.62 -22.94
C ARG A 23 -7.14 -4.53 -24.00
N SER A 24 -8.09 -3.62 -23.94
CA SER A 24 -8.20 -2.51 -24.90
C SER A 24 -7.02 -1.54 -24.83
N PHE A 25 -6.31 -1.51 -23.71
CA PHE A 25 -5.05 -0.78 -23.54
C PHE A 25 -3.82 -1.61 -23.85
N GLY A 26 -3.97 -2.84 -24.35
CA GLY A 26 -2.87 -3.72 -24.74
C GLY A 26 -2.29 -4.56 -23.60
N ALA A 27 -2.97 -4.65 -22.46
CA ALA A 27 -2.49 -5.47 -21.34
C ALA A 27 -2.69 -6.97 -21.60
N GLU A 28 -1.73 -7.80 -21.21
CA GLU A 28 -1.94 -9.21 -20.96
C GLU A 28 -2.78 -9.37 -19.70
N VAL A 29 -3.97 -9.97 -19.83
CA VAL A 29 -4.88 -10.21 -18.69
C VAL A 29 -4.89 -11.66 -18.30
N VAL A 30 -4.37 -11.95 -17.12
CA VAL A 30 -4.34 -13.28 -16.51
C VAL A 30 -5.49 -13.38 -15.53
N VAL A 31 -6.43 -14.26 -15.77
CA VAL A 31 -7.55 -14.49 -14.86
C VAL A 31 -7.21 -15.63 -13.90
N THR A 32 -7.35 -15.37 -12.60
CA THR A 32 -7.16 -16.40 -11.57
C THR A 32 -8.47 -16.59 -10.81
N THR A 33 -8.84 -17.84 -10.59
CA THR A 33 -10.06 -18.20 -9.84
C THR A 33 -9.78 -18.40 -8.35
N GLU A 34 -8.52 -18.56 -7.99
CA GLU A 34 -8.08 -18.85 -6.64
C GLU A 34 -7.37 -17.63 -6.03
N TRP A 35 -7.94 -17.14 -4.94
CA TRP A 35 -7.34 -16.04 -4.17
C TRP A 35 -6.44 -16.61 -3.06
N LEU A 36 -5.14 -16.51 -3.25
CA LEU A 36 -4.11 -16.95 -2.29
C LEU A 36 -3.41 -15.77 -1.57
N GLY A 37 -3.97 -14.57 -1.67
CA GLY A 37 -3.41 -13.35 -1.09
C GLY A 37 -2.74 -12.43 -2.12
N PHE A 38 -2.51 -11.19 -1.71
CA PHE A 38 -1.94 -10.14 -2.57
C PHE A 38 -0.52 -10.48 -3.06
N GLY A 39 0.32 -11.05 -2.19
CA GLY A 39 1.70 -11.41 -2.54
C GLY A 39 1.75 -12.43 -3.67
N VAL A 40 0.95 -13.49 -3.57
CA VAL A 40 0.86 -14.53 -4.61
C VAL A 40 0.34 -13.96 -5.93
N GLN A 41 -0.67 -13.09 -5.90
CA GLN A 41 -1.20 -12.48 -7.12
C GLN A 41 -0.16 -11.56 -7.80
N LYS A 42 0.55 -10.76 -7.05
CA LYS A 42 1.63 -9.91 -7.57
C LYS A 42 2.81 -10.74 -8.07
N GLN A 43 3.13 -11.85 -7.40
CA GLN A 43 4.17 -12.79 -7.85
C GLN A 43 3.80 -13.44 -9.19
N ARG A 44 2.53 -13.83 -9.39
CA ARG A 44 2.04 -14.37 -10.69
C ARG A 44 2.20 -13.36 -11.83
N ALA A 45 2.02 -12.07 -11.57
CA ALA A 45 2.29 -11.03 -12.56
C ALA A 45 3.80 -10.91 -12.85
N LEU A 46 4.64 -10.91 -11.81
CA LEU A 46 6.09 -10.83 -11.92
C LEU A 46 6.68 -11.98 -12.74
N GLU A 47 6.19 -13.20 -12.56
CA GLU A 47 6.66 -14.39 -13.28
C GLU A 47 6.39 -14.35 -14.79
N ARG A 48 5.44 -13.50 -15.23
CA ARG A 48 5.12 -13.29 -16.64
C ARG A 48 5.88 -12.12 -17.26
N ALA A 49 6.40 -11.21 -16.44
CA ALA A 49 7.14 -10.07 -16.91
C ALA A 49 8.41 -10.48 -17.67
N GLN A 50 8.66 -9.84 -18.82
CA GLN A 50 9.83 -10.09 -19.66
C GLN A 50 10.84 -8.95 -19.59
N GLY A 51 10.41 -7.74 -19.24
CA GLY A 51 11.27 -6.58 -19.11
C GLY A 51 12.33 -6.71 -18.00
N ASP A 52 13.42 -5.98 -18.11
CA ASP A 52 14.49 -5.96 -17.09
C ASP A 52 14.04 -5.29 -15.79
N TRP A 53 13.18 -4.28 -15.91
CA TRP A 53 12.62 -3.54 -14.80
C TRP A 53 11.12 -3.79 -14.67
N VAL A 54 10.65 -3.89 -13.45
CA VAL A 54 9.21 -4.04 -13.14
C VAL A 54 8.78 -2.87 -12.28
N LEU A 55 7.70 -2.21 -12.72
CA LEU A 55 6.95 -1.24 -11.92
C LEU A 55 5.65 -1.89 -11.44
N ALA A 56 5.60 -2.27 -10.18
CA ALA A 56 4.41 -2.88 -9.58
C ALA A 56 3.50 -1.79 -8.99
N ILE A 57 2.28 -1.66 -9.51
CA ILE A 57 1.29 -0.70 -9.02
C ILE A 57 -0.07 -1.36 -8.81
N ASP A 58 -0.86 -0.78 -7.92
CA ASP A 58 -2.22 -1.21 -7.66
C ASP A 58 -3.20 -0.45 -8.58
N ALA A 59 -4.40 -0.99 -8.80
CA ALA A 59 -5.39 -0.45 -9.74
C ALA A 59 -5.87 0.98 -9.37
N ASP A 60 -5.75 1.35 -8.10
CA ASP A 60 -6.09 2.68 -7.56
C ASP A 60 -4.87 3.62 -7.44
N GLU A 61 -3.72 3.25 -8.04
CA GLU A 61 -2.50 4.07 -8.04
C GLU A 61 -2.25 4.72 -9.42
N ARG A 62 -1.64 5.92 -9.41
CA ARG A 62 -1.25 6.66 -10.62
C ARG A 62 0.13 7.29 -10.48
N VAL A 63 0.94 7.12 -11.50
CA VAL A 63 2.28 7.73 -11.59
C VAL A 63 2.15 9.22 -11.95
N THR A 64 2.81 10.10 -11.17
CA THR A 64 2.90 11.53 -11.53
C THR A 64 3.91 11.75 -12.68
N PRO A 65 3.82 12.86 -13.45
CA PRO A 65 4.80 13.17 -14.49
C PRO A 65 6.24 13.26 -13.97
N GLU A 66 6.44 13.78 -12.76
CA GLU A 66 7.75 13.84 -12.13
C GLU A 66 8.31 12.44 -11.84
N LEU A 67 7.49 11.57 -11.26
CA LEU A 67 7.86 10.18 -10.99
C LEU A 67 8.11 9.41 -12.29
N GLU A 68 7.30 9.62 -13.33
CA GLU A 68 7.51 9.02 -14.66
C GLU A 68 8.89 9.41 -15.23
N ALA A 69 9.23 10.69 -15.18
CA ALA A 69 10.53 11.17 -15.66
C ALA A 69 11.69 10.52 -14.91
N ALA A 70 11.55 10.39 -13.58
CA ALA A 70 12.55 9.73 -12.74
C ALA A 70 12.68 8.22 -13.07
N ILE A 71 11.58 7.52 -13.25
CA ILE A 71 11.57 6.10 -13.66
C ILE A 71 12.26 5.94 -15.01
N ARG A 72 11.89 6.74 -16.02
CA ARG A 72 12.51 6.69 -17.34
C ARG A 72 14.02 6.90 -17.28
N ALA A 73 14.50 7.86 -16.49
CA ALA A 73 15.93 8.12 -16.34
C ALA A 73 16.69 6.90 -15.77
N ILE A 74 16.07 6.12 -14.90
CA ILE A 74 16.68 4.89 -14.37
C ILE A 74 16.67 3.77 -15.40
N VAL A 75 15.51 3.54 -16.05
CA VAL A 75 15.31 2.39 -16.95
C VAL A 75 16.12 2.53 -18.24
N THR A 76 16.26 3.78 -18.77
CA THR A 76 17.02 4.06 -19.99
C THR A 76 18.47 4.48 -19.74
N GLY A 77 18.87 4.61 -18.47
CA GLY A 77 20.22 4.99 -18.09
C GLY A 77 21.26 3.93 -18.46
N PRO A 78 22.55 4.30 -18.48
CA PRO A 78 23.63 3.33 -18.74
C PRO A 78 23.59 2.21 -17.72
N ALA A 79 24.00 1.02 -18.14
CA ALA A 79 24.09 -0.15 -17.25
C ALA A 79 24.84 0.24 -15.96
N ALA A 80 24.14 0.13 -14.84
CA ALA A 80 24.62 0.62 -13.57
C ALA A 80 25.79 -0.23 -13.07
N SER A 81 26.68 0.37 -12.27
CA SER A 81 27.74 -0.37 -11.56
C SER A 81 27.12 -1.43 -10.65
N GLU A 82 27.91 -2.44 -10.25
CA GLU A 82 27.45 -3.48 -9.29
C GLU A 82 26.92 -2.92 -7.97
N GLN A 83 27.27 -1.68 -7.64
CA GLN A 83 26.82 -0.97 -6.42
C GLN A 83 25.54 -0.14 -6.62
N ALA A 84 25.02 -0.06 -7.84
CA ALA A 84 23.82 0.73 -8.11
C ALA A 84 22.57 0.08 -7.51
N PRO A 85 21.56 0.88 -7.14
CA PRO A 85 20.31 0.34 -6.64
C PRO A 85 19.64 -0.59 -7.66
N VAL A 86 19.19 -1.74 -7.18
CA VAL A 86 18.43 -2.73 -7.97
C VAL A 86 16.92 -2.57 -7.76
N ALA A 87 16.52 -1.74 -6.80
CA ALA A 87 15.14 -1.39 -6.54
C ALA A 87 15.03 0.04 -6.03
N TYR A 88 13.83 0.62 -6.09
CA TYR A 88 13.57 1.99 -5.65
C TYR A 88 12.28 2.09 -4.86
N GLU A 89 12.37 2.79 -3.73
CA GLU A 89 11.22 3.26 -2.97
C GLU A 89 10.61 4.50 -3.65
N LEU A 90 9.29 4.50 -3.75
CA LEU A 90 8.48 5.63 -4.20
C LEU A 90 7.72 6.20 -3.00
N SER A 91 7.47 7.51 -3.02
CA SER A 91 6.58 8.15 -2.04
C SER A 91 5.14 7.99 -2.49
N ARG A 92 4.33 7.24 -1.74
CA ARG A 92 2.91 7.09 -2.01
C ARG A 92 2.13 8.21 -1.34
N LEU A 93 1.50 9.05 -2.15
CA LEU A 93 0.62 10.13 -1.71
C LEU A 93 -0.81 9.64 -1.75
N SER A 94 -1.39 9.40 -0.59
CA SER A 94 -2.74 8.86 -0.46
C SER A 94 -3.81 9.93 -0.34
N GLN A 95 -4.95 9.67 -0.97
CA GLN A 95 -6.15 10.48 -0.84
C GLN A 95 -7.03 9.94 0.30
N PHE A 96 -7.51 10.83 1.16
CA PHE A 96 -8.47 10.52 2.20
C PHE A 96 -9.72 11.37 2.01
N CYS A 97 -10.85 10.76 1.72
CA CYS A 97 -12.14 11.42 1.49
C CYS A 97 -12.03 12.64 0.56
N GLY A 98 -11.42 12.44 -0.62
CA GLY A 98 -11.24 13.46 -1.64
C GLY A 98 -10.10 14.46 -1.40
N ARG A 99 -9.31 14.34 -0.33
CA ARG A 99 -8.20 15.24 0.01
C ARG A 99 -6.86 14.51 0.01
N TRP A 100 -5.86 15.07 -0.65
CA TRP A 100 -4.49 14.56 -0.62
C TRP A 100 -3.85 14.87 0.74
N ILE A 101 -3.28 13.84 1.37
CA ILE A 101 -2.66 13.94 2.69
C ILE A 101 -1.15 14.04 2.53
N ARG A 102 -0.58 15.17 2.89
CA ARG A 102 0.85 15.47 2.77
C ARG A 102 1.61 15.50 4.08
N HIS A 103 0.92 15.27 5.19
CA HIS A 103 1.50 15.29 6.55
C HIS A 103 0.86 14.18 7.39
N GLY A 104 1.27 14.10 8.64
CA GLY A 104 0.75 13.07 9.54
C GLY A 104 1.41 11.70 9.34
N ASP A 105 0.70 10.66 9.70
CA ASP A 105 1.21 9.28 9.64
C ASP A 105 1.13 8.65 8.23
N TRP A 106 0.47 9.32 7.28
CA TRP A 106 0.22 8.78 5.95
C TRP A 106 1.18 9.28 4.87
N TYR A 107 2.04 10.25 5.20
CA TYR A 107 3.01 10.75 4.24
C TYR A 107 4.32 11.20 4.93
N PRO A 108 5.48 10.91 4.33
CA PRO A 108 5.67 10.04 3.15
C PRO A 108 5.49 8.57 3.50
N ASP A 109 4.63 7.87 2.75
CA ASP A 109 4.50 6.43 2.80
C ASP A 109 5.41 5.82 1.72
N ARG A 110 6.53 5.24 2.13
CA ARG A 110 7.54 4.73 1.21
C ARG A 110 7.33 3.26 0.93
N VAL A 111 7.15 2.95 -0.35
CA VAL A 111 6.91 1.60 -0.83
C VAL A 111 7.88 1.27 -1.97
N VAL A 112 8.47 0.08 -1.94
CA VAL A 112 9.27 -0.41 -3.08
C VAL A 112 8.31 -0.81 -4.20
N ARG A 113 8.41 -0.14 -5.34
CA ARG A 113 7.53 -0.37 -6.50
C ARG A 113 8.28 -0.56 -7.81
N LEU A 114 9.48 0.02 -7.97
CA LEU A 114 10.35 -0.18 -9.13
C LEU A 114 11.52 -1.09 -8.74
N PHE A 115 11.75 -2.17 -9.49
CA PHE A 115 12.84 -3.10 -9.17
C PHE A 115 13.27 -3.91 -10.41
N ARG A 116 14.52 -4.40 -10.36
CA ARG A 116 15.01 -5.38 -11.34
C ARG A 116 14.26 -6.70 -11.18
N ARG A 117 13.74 -7.22 -12.27
CA ARG A 117 12.94 -8.45 -12.30
C ARG A 117 13.67 -9.66 -11.70
N ASP A 118 14.95 -9.78 -11.97
CA ASP A 118 15.82 -10.87 -11.53
C ASP A 118 16.35 -10.72 -10.09
N ARG A 119 16.08 -9.58 -9.42
CA ARG A 119 16.62 -9.23 -8.11
C ARG A 119 15.55 -8.98 -7.05
N ALA A 120 14.30 -9.31 -7.35
CA ALA A 120 13.21 -9.12 -6.42
C ALA A 120 12.13 -10.19 -6.57
N ARG A 121 11.40 -10.41 -5.50
CA ARG A 121 10.20 -11.26 -5.45
C ARG A 121 9.20 -10.69 -4.46
N PHE A 122 7.95 -11.08 -4.59
CA PHE A 122 6.94 -10.78 -3.56
C PHE A 122 7.01 -11.80 -2.43
N SER A 123 6.73 -11.36 -1.19
CA SER A 123 6.57 -12.29 -0.06
C SER A 123 5.24 -13.02 -0.16
N ASP A 124 5.17 -14.21 0.44
CA ASP A 124 3.96 -15.06 0.45
C ASP A 124 2.94 -14.62 1.51
N ASP A 125 3.12 -13.43 2.11
CA ASP A 125 2.24 -12.90 3.14
C ASP A 125 0.82 -12.65 2.59
N LEU A 126 -0.19 -13.13 3.28
CA LEU A 126 -1.59 -13.03 2.84
C LEU A 126 -2.12 -11.58 2.79
N VAL A 127 -1.66 -10.72 3.68
CA VAL A 127 -2.22 -9.36 3.89
C VAL A 127 -1.17 -8.25 3.83
N HIS A 128 0.08 -8.52 4.17
CA HIS A 128 1.15 -7.53 4.25
C HIS A 128 2.29 -7.89 3.30
N GLU A 129 1.92 -8.12 2.04
CA GLU A 129 2.91 -8.43 1.01
C GLU A 129 3.93 -7.29 0.88
N ARG A 130 5.16 -7.67 0.67
CA ARG A 130 6.29 -6.77 0.44
C ARG A 130 7.17 -7.29 -0.68
N VAL A 131 7.83 -6.38 -1.35
CA VAL A 131 8.89 -6.73 -2.28
C VAL A 131 10.16 -7.06 -1.47
N VAL A 132 10.62 -8.30 -1.59
CA VAL A 132 11.90 -8.76 -1.03
C VAL A 132 12.96 -8.54 -2.11
N VAL A 133 13.94 -7.70 -1.82
CA VAL A 133 14.96 -7.25 -2.78
C VAL A 133 16.31 -7.85 -2.41
N ASP A 134 17.00 -8.38 -3.41
CA ASP A 134 18.39 -8.83 -3.29
C ASP A 134 19.33 -7.75 -3.83
N GLY A 135 19.65 -6.77 -3.00
CA GLY A 135 20.59 -5.70 -3.31
C GLY A 135 20.20 -4.32 -2.77
N PRO A 136 20.94 -3.28 -3.16
CA PRO A 136 20.71 -1.93 -2.69
C PRO A 136 19.37 -1.37 -3.18
N VAL A 137 18.70 -0.61 -2.29
CA VAL A 137 17.44 0.08 -2.58
C VAL A 137 17.67 1.59 -2.58
N GLY A 138 17.34 2.24 -3.69
CA GLY A 138 17.38 3.69 -3.85
C GLY A 138 16.03 4.37 -3.59
N ARG A 139 15.95 5.65 -3.90
CA ARG A 139 14.73 6.45 -3.81
C ARG A 139 14.54 7.27 -5.07
N LEU A 140 13.31 7.39 -5.54
CA LEU A 140 12.96 8.27 -6.65
C LEU A 140 12.19 9.50 -6.16
N PRO A 141 12.39 10.64 -6.81
CA PRO A 141 11.55 11.82 -6.62
C PRO A 141 10.18 11.63 -7.27
N GLY A 142 9.23 12.48 -6.88
CA GLY A 142 7.85 12.42 -7.35
C GLY A 142 6.99 11.46 -6.53
N ASP A 143 5.68 11.56 -6.74
CA ASP A 143 4.69 10.82 -5.96
C ASP A 143 3.99 9.75 -6.81
N LEU A 144 3.69 8.63 -6.18
CA LEU A 144 2.69 7.67 -6.63
C LEU A 144 1.36 8.04 -5.98
N LEU A 145 0.42 8.57 -6.75
CA LEU A 145 -0.90 8.95 -6.27
C LEU A 145 -1.73 7.70 -5.97
N HIS A 146 -2.36 7.66 -4.79
CA HIS A 146 -3.16 6.52 -4.34
C HIS A 146 -4.56 6.95 -3.94
N HIS A 147 -5.56 6.55 -4.72
CA HIS A 147 -6.98 6.89 -4.55
C HIS A 147 -7.69 5.87 -3.64
N THR A 148 -7.30 5.81 -2.37
CA THR A 148 -7.67 4.65 -1.51
C THR A 148 -9.02 4.73 -0.82
N MET A 149 -9.48 5.89 -0.42
CA MET A 149 -10.72 6.06 0.38
C MET A 149 -11.49 7.28 -0.12
N PRO A 150 -12.35 7.11 -1.15
CA PRO A 150 -13.07 8.23 -1.75
C PRO A 150 -14.13 8.83 -0.80
N THR A 151 -14.75 8.02 0.06
CA THR A 151 -15.81 8.45 0.98
C THR A 151 -15.51 8.10 2.44
N PHE A 152 -16.23 8.72 3.37
CA PHE A 152 -16.18 8.34 4.79
C PHE A 152 -16.74 6.95 5.03
N GLU A 153 -17.71 6.52 4.25
CA GLU A 153 -18.28 5.18 4.34
C GLU A 153 -17.23 4.11 4.02
N ASP A 154 -16.47 4.31 2.92
CA ASP A 154 -15.33 3.45 2.58
C ASP A 154 -14.26 3.45 3.67
N ALA A 155 -13.97 4.62 4.24
CA ALA A 155 -13.00 4.75 5.31
C ALA A 155 -13.43 3.96 6.55
N LEU A 156 -14.68 4.07 6.99
CA LEU A 156 -15.22 3.35 8.13
C LEU A 156 -15.26 1.84 7.90
N ALA A 157 -15.66 1.40 6.70
CA ALA A 157 -15.63 -0.01 6.33
C ALA A 157 -14.21 -0.58 6.39
N LYS A 158 -13.22 0.12 5.81
CA LYS A 158 -11.80 -0.27 5.87
C LYS A 158 -11.26 -0.24 7.29
N MET A 159 -11.63 0.76 8.11
CA MET A 159 -11.20 0.82 9.51
C MET A 159 -11.70 -0.40 10.29
N ASN A 160 -12.97 -0.77 10.11
CA ASN A 160 -13.54 -1.96 10.76
C ASN A 160 -12.78 -3.23 10.35
N LEU A 161 -12.55 -3.42 9.03
CA LEU A 161 -11.82 -4.57 8.50
C LEU A 161 -10.39 -4.65 9.04
N TYR A 162 -9.63 -3.57 8.93
CA TYR A 162 -8.23 -3.54 9.35
C TYR A 162 -8.04 -3.59 10.86
N SER A 163 -8.93 -2.98 11.65
CA SER A 163 -8.86 -3.10 13.11
C SER A 163 -9.13 -4.52 13.58
N SER A 164 -10.04 -5.25 12.90
CA SER A 164 -10.34 -6.66 13.18
C SER A 164 -9.17 -7.58 12.81
N GLY A 165 -8.62 -7.43 11.58
CA GLY A 165 -7.48 -8.22 11.13
C GLY A 165 -6.26 -8.05 12.04
N ARG A 166 -5.90 -6.80 12.34
CA ARG A 166 -4.77 -6.51 13.25
C ARG A 166 -5.02 -6.97 14.69
N ALA A 167 -6.27 -6.97 15.16
CA ALA A 167 -6.60 -7.50 16.45
C ALA A 167 -6.39 -9.02 16.50
N ALA A 168 -6.83 -9.74 15.48
CA ALA A 168 -6.64 -11.18 15.36
C ALA A 168 -5.15 -11.58 15.30
N ASP A 169 -4.35 -10.86 14.51
CA ASP A 169 -2.90 -11.10 14.39
C ASP A 169 -2.18 -10.93 15.74
N ARG A 170 -2.48 -9.84 16.45
CA ARG A 170 -1.88 -9.59 17.76
C ARG A 170 -2.37 -10.55 18.84
N ALA A 171 -3.64 -10.93 18.82
CA ALA A 171 -4.17 -11.92 19.74
C ALA A 171 -3.47 -13.28 19.58
N ARG A 172 -3.20 -13.70 18.34
CA ARG A 172 -2.41 -14.92 18.04
C ARG A 172 -0.97 -14.84 18.58
N SER A 173 -0.38 -13.66 18.64
CA SER A 173 0.93 -13.44 19.25
C SER A 173 0.90 -13.35 20.79
N GLY A 174 -0.27 -13.58 21.43
CA GLY A 174 -0.43 -13.52 22.89
C GLY A 174 -0.56 -12.11 23.46
N ASP A 175 -0.65 -11.08 22.62
CA ASP A 175 -0.87 -9.70 23.08
C ASP A 175 -2.32 -9.52 23.54
N ARG A 176 -2.50 -8.77 24.64
CA ARG A 176 -3.82 -8.56 25.25
C ARG A 176 -4.29 -7.14 25.06
N GLY A 177 -5.55 -7.00 24.66
CA GLY A 177 -6.24 -5.72 24.58
C GLY A 177 -6.70 -5.19 25.95
N GLY A 178 -7.66 -4.30 25.92
CA GLY A 178 -8.35 -3.75 27.09
C GLY A 178 -8.54 -2.24 27.01
N LEU A 179 -9.49 -1.73 27.81
CA LEU A 179 -9.94 -0.33 27.75
C LEU A 179 -8.80 0.67 28.01
N GLY A 180 -7.97 0.45 29.02
CA GLY A 180 -6.86 1.34 29.34
C GLY A 180 -5.85 1.45 28.18
N ARG A 181 -5.51 0.32 27.56
CA ARG A 181 -4.65 0.29 26.36
C ARG A 181 -5.34 0.96 25.16
N ALA A 182 -6.63 0.71 24.95
CA ALA A 182 -7.40 1.32 23.89
C ALA A 182 -7.38 2.86 23.97
N LEU A 183 -7.66 3.41 25.16
CA LEU A 183 -7.63 4.84 25.41
C LEU A 183 -6.22 5.43 25.25
N GLY A 184 -5.22 4.84 25.91
CA GLY A 184 -3.85 5.35 25.87
C GLY A 184 -3.24 5.32 24.46
N HIS A 185 -3.36 4.20 23.74
CA HIS A 185 -2.82 4.08 22.37
C HIS A 185 -3.64 4.87 21.36
N GLY A 186 -4.97 4.99 21.52
CA GLY A 186 -5.81 5.84 20.68
C GLY A 186 -5.42 7.33 20.83
N ALA A 187 -5.35 7.81 22.09
CA ALA A 187 -4.92 9.19 22.36
C ALA A 187 -3.50 9.48 21.82
N TRP A 188 -2.56 8.55 22.02
CA TRP A 188 -1.21 8.70 21.47
C TRP A 188 -1.19 8.70 19.94
N ALA A 189 -1.98 7.86 19.28
CA ALA A 189 -2.09 7.83 17.82
C ALA A 189 -2.57 9.18 17.29
N PHE A 190 -3.57 9.79 17.92
CA PHE A 190 -4.02 11.14 17.58
C PHE A 190 -2.92 12.19 17.75
N LEU A 191 -2.33 12.29 18.94
CA LEU A 191 -1.30 13.26 19.24
C LEU A 191 -0.09 13.11 18.31
N ARG A 192 0.35 11.91 18.08
CA ARG A 192 1.45 11.62 17.16
C ARG A 192 1.14 12.06 15.75
N GLY A 193 -0.01 11.65 15.18
CA GLY A 193 -0.39 11.97 13.81
C GLY A 193 -0.64 13.47 13.63
N TYR A 194 -1.39 14.07 14.52
CA TYR A 194 -1.81 15.46 14.39
C TYR A 194 -0.72 16.47 14.76
N LEU A 195 -0.05 16.29 15.91
CA LEU A 195 0.93 17.26 16.42
C LEU A 195 2.38 16.85 16.02
N VAL A 196 2.84 15.65 16.40
CA VAL A 196 4.24 15.26 16.19
C VAL A 196 4.59 15.14 14.72
N ARG A 197 3.70 14.50 13.94
CA ARG A 197 3.82 14.32 12.48
C ARG A 197 3.22 15.48 11.68
N ARG A 198 2.85 16.58 12.36
CA ARG A 198 2.37 17.81 11.74
C ARG A 198 1.12 17.66 10.86
N GLY A 199 0.25 16.69 11.17
CA GLY A 199 -1.01 16.51 10.44
C GLY A 199 -1.89 17.77 10.41
N PHE A 200 -1.73 18.70 11.38
CA PHE A 200 -2.43 19.97 11.40
C PHE A 200 -2.15 20.85 10.17
N LEU A 201 -1.03 20.61 9.45
CA LEU A 201 -0.73 21.33 8.21
C LEU A 201 -1.65 20.94 7.04
N ASP A 202 -2.32 19.78 7.10
CA ASP A 202 -3.37 19.41 6.16
C ASP A 202 -4.76 19.94 6.57
N GLY A 203 -4.82 20.86 7.55
CA GLY A 203 -6.04 21.51 8.00
C GLY A 203 -7.06 20.52 8.56
N ALA A 204 -8.33 20.71 8.20
CA ALA A 204 -9.43 19.85 8.66
C ALA A 204 -9.24 18.38 8.26
N ALA A 205 -8.70 18.12 7.07
CA ALA A 205 -8.45 16.74 6.60
C ALA A 205 -7.43 16.02 7.47
N GLY A 206 -6.37 16.72 7.90
CA GLY A 206 -5.36 16.17 8.80
C GLY A 206 -5.91 15.88 10.20
N PHE A 207 -6.81 16.72 10.71
CA PHE A 207 -7.51 16.48 11.99
C PHE A 207 -8.39 15.22 11.88
N ILE A 208 -9.24 15.15 10.83
CA ILE A 208 -10.16 14.03 10.62
C ILE A 208 -9.38 12.73 10.45
N LEU A 209 -8.28 12.76 9.70
CA LEU A 209 -7.42 11.58 9.53
C LEU A 209 -6.78 11.14 10.85
N ALA A 210 -6.28 12.08 11.66
CA ALA A 210 -5.70 11.76 12.97
C ALA A 210 -6.74 11.13 13.92
N ALA A 211 -7.99 11.65 13.90
CA ALA A 211 -9.11 11.07 14.64
C ALA A 211 -9.45 9.66 14.15
N TYR A 212 -9.53 9.46 12.82
CA TYR A 212 -9.76 8.17 12.18
C TYR A 212 -8.70 7.12 12.57
N VAL A 213 -7.42 7.47 12.57
CA VAL A 213 -6.32 6.58 12.98
C VAL A 213 -6.39 6.26 14.48
N ALA A 214 -6.74 7.25 15.29
CA ALA A 214 -6.94 7.07 16.74
C ALA A 214 -8.10 6.13 17.03
N GLU A 215 -9.23 6.31 16.37
CA GLU A 215 -10.41 5.46 16.49
C GLU A 215 -10.13 4.03 16.05
N GLY A 216 -9.50 3.81 14.90
CA GLY A 216 -9.10 2.47 14.46
C GLY A 216 -8.12 1.78 15.42
N THR A 217 -7.24 2.56 16.07
CA THR A 217 -6.35 2.07 17.13
C THR A 217 -7.13 1.69 18.37
N TYR A 218 -8.07 2.51 18.80
CA TYR A 218 -8.96 2.25 19.93
C TYR A 218 -9.75 0.95 19.73
N TRP A 219 -10.45 0.80 18.61
CA TRP A 219 -11.22 -0.41 18.31
C TRP A 219 -10.36 -1.66 18.24
N ARG A 220 -9.17 -1.59 17.68
CA ARG A 220 -8.24 -2.72 17.63
C ARG A 220 -7.98 -3.29 19.03
N TYR A 221 -7.68 -2.45 20.02
CA TYR A 221 -7.39 -2.93 21.39
C TYR A 221 -8.64 -3.46 22.11
N LEU A 222 -9.82 -2.94 21.80
CA LEU A 222 -11.06 -3.51 22.33
C LEU A 222 -11.37 -4.87 21.71
N LYS A 223 -11.27 -5.00 20.39
CA LYS A 223 -11.45 -6.27 19.67
C LYS A 223 -10.45 -7.35 20.14
N MET A 224 -9.21 -6.99 20.39
CA MET A 224 -8.23 -7.89 21.00
C MET A 224 -8.71 -8.40 22.37
N ASN A 225 -9.35 -7.57 23.18
CA ASN A 225 -9.88 -7.97 24.48
C ASN A 225 -11.10 -8.91 24.36
N GLU A 226 -11.94 -8.72 23.36
CA GLU A 226 -13.07 -9.62 23.06
C GLU A 226 -12.57 -11.00 22.60
N LEU A 227 -11.60 -11.04 21.68
CA LEU A 227 -10.96 -12.28 21.24
C LEU A 227 -10.32 -13.05 22.41
N ALA A 228 -9.63 -12.34 23.32
CA ALA A 228 -9.03 -12.96 24.51
C ALA A 228 -10.06 -13.53 25.49
N ARG A 229 -11.32 -13.08 25.42
CA ARG A 229 -12.45 -13.58 26.25
C ARG A 229 -13.25 -14.66 25.52
N GLY A 230 -12.95 -15.01 24.29
CA GLY A 230 -13.71 -15.98 23.49
C GLY A 230 -15.11 -15.49 23.11
N LEU A 231 -15.30 -14.16 22.95
CA LEU A 231 -16.58 -13.53 22.57
C LEU A 231 -16.72 -13.32 21.06
N LEU A 232 -15.67 -13.59 20.28
CA LEU A 232 -15.63 -13.57 18.82
C LEU A 232 -15.01 -14.86 18.29
#